data_b9b1724100668f104c2e62ecf208abd5
#
_entry.id   b9b1724100668f104c2e62ecf208abd5
#
_cell.length_a   1.000
_cell.length_b   1.000
_cell.length_c   1.000
_cell.angle_alpha   90.00
_cell.angle_beta   90.00
_cell.angle_gamma   90.00
#
_symmetry.space_group_name_H-M   'P 1'
#
loop_
_entity.id
_entity.type
_entity.pdbx_description
1 polymer ?
#
loop_
_entity_poly.entity_id
_entity_poly.type
_entity_poly.pdbx_seq_one_letter_code
_entity_poly.pdbx_strand_id
1 'polypeptide(L)'
;MNNKILFKSIEDYENLIKLENPHTDTRGSIQSIINEKHSNVSIINSNKLTIRSNHYHLTDSHYMYTLSGSYLYFFKQYNSNETLKRIKINKGDLIYTPPLESHVTIFTEDTELLVISRNFRDQETYEGDTRRVELISQDQIMNYIV
;
A
#
# COMPACT_ATOMS: atom_id res chain seq x y z
N MET A 1 -12.04 30.94 6.56
CA MET A 1 -12.04 29.56 6.03
C MET A 1 -11.00 28.76 6.78
N ASN A 2 -11.42 27.73 7.47
CA ASN A 2 -10.48 26.79 8.08
C ASN A 2 -9.92 25.89 6.98
N ASN A 3 -8.73 26.23 6.46
CA ASN A 3 -7.99 25.31 5.61
C ASN A 3 -7.47 24.16 6.48
N LYS A 4 -8.35 23.18 6.72
CA LYS A 4 -7.95 21.98 7.44
C LYS A 4 -7.01 21.19 6.55
N ILE A 5 -5.77 21.03 6.98
CA ILE A 5 -4.83 20.15 6.30
C ILE A 5 -5.30 18.71 6.53
N LEU A 6 -5.74 18.03 5.47
CA LEU A 6 -6.23 16.66 5.55
C LEU A 6 -5.09 15.64 5.48
N PHE A 7 -4.03 15.99 4.77
CA PHE A 7 -2.87 15.12 4.61
C PHE A 7 -1.63 15.95 4.27
N LYS A 8 -0.47 15.34 4.46
CA LYS A 8 0.83 15.88 4.05
C LYS A 8 1.39 15.00 2.94
N SER A 9 1.64 15.57 1.77
CA SER A 9 2.35 14.86 0.70
C SER A 9 3.81 14.68 1.07
N ILE A 10 4.35 13.49 0.81
CA ILE A 10 5.77 13.19 0.93
C ILE A 10 6.25 12.58 -0.38
N GLU A 11 7.44 12.97 -0.81
CA GLU A 11 8.07 12.44 -2.02
C GLU A 11 8.96 11.25 -1.71
N ASP A 12 9.54 11.27 -0.52
CA ASP A 12 10.48 10.27 -0.04
C ASP A 12 9.86 9.53 1.14
N TYR A 13 9.63 8.24 0.94
CA TYR A 13 9.07 7.34 1.93
C TYR A 13 10.05 6.19 2.14
N GLU A 14 10.59 6.05 3.37
CA GLU A 14 11.63 5.06 3.67
C GLU A 14 11.24 3.62 3.35
N ASN A 15 9.93 3.31 3.34
CA ASN A 15 9.42 2.00 2.98
C ASN A 15 9.16 1.85 1.46
N LEU A 16 9.47 2.87 0.66
CA LEU A 16 9.51 2.75 -0.80
C LEU A 16 10.82 2.05 -1.17
N ILE A 17 10.70 0.82 -1.65
CA ILE A 17 11.85 -0.06 -1.84
C ILE A 17 12.46 0.17 -3.22
N LYS A 18 13.77 0.42 -3.24
CA LYS A 18 14.53 0.47 -4.49
C LYS A 18 14.81 -0.96 -4.96
N LEU A 19 14.27 -1.30 -6.13
CA LEU A 19 14.54 -2.59 -6.75
C LEU A 19 15.99 -2.69 -7.25
N GLU A 20 16.52 -3.91 -7.25
CA GLU A 20 17.78 -4.21 -7.90
C GLU A 20 17.67 -3.98 -9.42
N ASN A 21 18.80 -3.73 -10.07
CA ASN A 21 18.83 -3.66 -11.53
C ASN A 21 18.41 -5.02 -12.11
N PRO A 22 17.52 -5.05 -13.12
CA PRO A 22 17.15 -6.31 -13.75
C PRO A 22 18.33 -6.93 -14.45
N HIS A 23 18.39 -8.27 -14.44
CA HIS A 23 19.31 -9.00 -15.29
C HIS A 23 18.77 -8.98 -16.72
N THR A 24 19.55 -8.44 -17.65
CA THR A 24 19.15 -8.27 -19.05
C THR A 24 20.12 -9.01 -19.98
N ASP A 25 19.58 -9.75 -20.92
CA ASP A 25 20.32 -10.38 -22.00
C ASP A 25 19.54 -10.30 -23.33
N THR A 26 19.97 -11.01 -24.36
CA THR A 26 19.34 -10.98 -25.68
C THR A 26 17.89 -11.51 -25.69
N ARG A 27 17.47 -12.26 -24.65
CA ARG A 27 16.13 -12.82 -24.52
C ARG A 27 15.15 -11.88 -23.82
N GLY A 28 15.65 -10.83 -23.13
CA GLY A 28 14.85 -9.93 -22.33
C GLY A 28 15.46 -9.69 -20.95
N SER A 29 14.62 -9.56 -19.93
CA SER A 29 15.07 -9.25 -18.58
C SER A 29 14.37 -10.06 -17.51
N ILE A 30 15.06 -10.20 -16.36
CA ILE A 30 14.51 -10.78 -15.14
C ILE A 30 14.63 -9.73 -14.04
N GLN A 31 13.51 -9.34 -13.47
CA GLN A 31 13.45 -8.43 -12.33
C GLN A 31 13.09 -9.21 -11.07
N SER A 32 14.01 -9.29 -10.14
CA SER A 32 13.73 -9.82 -8.81
C SER A 32 12.94 -8.80 -8.01
N ILE A 33 11.85 -9.21 -7.40
CA ILE A 33 10.99 -8.34 -6.60
C ILE A 33 11.30 -8.52 -5.12
N ILE A 34 11.27 -9.75 -4.61
CA ILE A 34 11.51 -10.09 -3.20
C ILE A 34 12.38 -11.34 -3.10
N ASN A 35 13.36 -11.30 -2.20
CA ASN A 35 14.25 -12.42 -1.88
C ASN A 35 14.16 -12.81 -0.40
N GLU A 36 12.94 -12.97 0.11
CA GLU A 36 12.67 -13.33 1.50
C GLU A 36 11.62 -14.42 1.56
N LYS A 37 11.58 -15.15 2.67
CA LYS A 37 10.54 -16.14 2.90
C LYS A 37 9.23 -15.45 3.28
N HIS A 38 8.15 -15.80 2.60
CA HIS A 38 6.82 -15.29 2.82
C HIS A 38 5.79 -16.40 2.79
N SER A 39 4.62 -16.16 3.38
CA SER A 39 3.57 -17.18 3.53
C SER A 39 2.43 -17.03 2.53
N ASN A 40 2.25 -15.85 1.96
CA ASN A 40 1.15 -15.61 1.01
C ASN A 40 1.57 -14.68 -0.12
N VAL A 41 1.11 -15.01 -1.32
CA VAL A 41 1.22 -14.15 -2.51
C VAL A 41 -0.18 -14.04 -3.10
N SER A 42 -0.64 -12.80 -3.31
CA SER A 42 -1.98 -12.52 -3.86
C SER A 42 -1.90 -11.51 -4.98
N ILE A 43 -2.84 -11.60 -5.91
CA ILE A 43 -3.11 -10.55 -6.91
C ILE A 43 -4.36 -9.82 -6.46
N ILE A 44 -4.28 -8.49 -6.36
CA ILE A 44 -5.41 -7.65 -6.02
C ILE A 44 -5.70 -6.73 -7.19
N ASN A 45 -6.93 -6.82 -7.70
CA ASN A 45 -7.45 -5.90 -8.71
C ASN A 45 -8.39 -4.90 -8.04
N SER A 46 -8.23 -3.64 -8.36
CA SER A 46 -9.05 -2.57 -7.77
C SER A 46 -9.50 -1.61 -8.86
N ASN A 47 -10.77 -1.28 -8.84
CA ASN A 47 -11.35 -0.34 -9.79
C ASN A 47 -10.98 1.11 -9.42
N LYS A 48 -10.89 1.96 -10.42
CA LYS A 48 -10.67 3.39 -10.24
C LYS A 48 -11.69 3.99 -9.26
N LEU A 49 -11.22 4.89 -8.40
CA LEU A 49 -12.01 5.61 -7.39
C LEU A 49 -12.62 4.70 -6.32
N THR A 50 -11.99 3.58 -6.06
CA THR A 50 -12.33 2.73 -4.92
C THR A 50 -11.26 2.84 -3.83
N ILE A 51 -11.62 2.40 -2.64
CA ILE A 51 -10.79 2.47 -1.46
C ILE A 51 -10.59 1.07 -0.88
N ARG A 52 -9.38 0.77 -0.42
CA ARG A 52 -9.09 -0.46 0.32
C ARG A 52 -8.30 -0.14 1.58
N SER A 53 -8.15 -1.14 2.41
CA SER A 53 -7.45 -1.10 3.69
C SER A 53 -8.28 -0.38 4.76
N ASN A 54 -7.93 0.81 5.22
CA ASN A 54 -8.53 1.40 6.42
C ASN A 54 -8.33 0.48 7.62
N HIS A 55 -7.09 0.08 7.84
CA HIS A 55 -6.73 -0.83 8.92
C HIS A 55 -5.23 -0.76 9.22
N TYR A 56 -4.83 -1.47 10.25
CA TYR A 56 -3.44 -1.85 10.52
C TYR A 56 -3.40 -3.31 10.93
N HIS A 57 -2.23 -3.92 10.82
CA HIS A 57 -1.99 -5.28 11.26
C HIS A 57 -1.18 -5.29 12.54
N LEU A 58 -1.44 -6.25 13.42
CA LEU A 58 -0.69 -6.41 14.66
C LEU A 58 0.71 -6.99 14.40
N THR A 59 0.80 -8.02 13.56
CA THR A 59 2.04 -8.75 13.30
C THR A 59 2.39 -8.86 11.83
N ASP A 60 1.38 -8.88 10.94
CA ASP A 60 1.61 -9.02 9.51
C ASP A 60 2.31 -7.80 8.93
N SER A 61 3.14 -8.06 7.94
CA SER A 61 3.74 -7.06 7.08
C SER A 61 3.59 -7.52 5.64
N HIS A 62 3.60 -6.60 4.70
CA HIS A 62 3.51 -6.98 3.30
C HIS A 62 4.28 -6.03 2.39
N TYR A 63 4.67 -6.57 1.25
CA TYR A 63 5.15 -5.81 0.11
C TYR A 63 4.05 -5.73 -0.93
N MET A 64 3.89 -4.59 -1.57
CA MET A 64 2.97 -4.40 -2.68
C MET A 64 3.75 -3.89 -3.89
N TYR A 65 3.71 -4.68 -4.97
CA TYR A 65 4.29 -4.32 -6.25
C TYR A 65 3.20 -3.96 -7.24
N THR A 66 3.28 -2.79 -7.85
CA THR A 66 2.26 -2.30 -8.78
C THR A 66 2.53 -2.82 -10.18
N LEU A 67 1.72 -3.78 -10.62
CA LEU A 67 1.81 -4.38 -11.96
C LEU A 67 1.24 -3.44 -13.02
N SER A 68 0.17 -2.73 -12.70
CA SER A 68 -0.44 -1.73 -13.59
C SER A 68 -1.25 -0.74 -12.76
N GLY A 69 -1.48 0.45 -13.31
CA GLY A 69 -2.25 1.50 -12.65
C GLY A 69 -1.43 2.38 -11.74
N SER A 70 -2.12 3.07 -10.85
CA SER A 70 -1.54 3.92 -9.82
C SER A 70 -2.52 4.13 -8.67
N TYR A 71 -2.00 4.46 -7.50
CA TYR A 71 -2.83 4.72 -6.35
C TYR A 71 -2.15 5.68 -5.38
N LEU A 72 -2.96 6.22 -4.48
CA LEU A 72 -2.48 7.06 -3.37
C LEU A 72 -2.47 6.21 -2.12
N TYR A 73 -1.33 6.17 -1.46
CA TYR A 73 -1.12 5.47 -0.21
C TYR A 73 -1.08 6.49 0.92
N PHE A 74 -2.07 6.39 1.82
CA PHE A 74 -2.15 7.25 3.02
C PHE A 74 -1.82 6.42 4.24
N PHE A 75 -1.02 7.00 5.13
CA PHE A 75 -0.55 6.23 6.27
C PHE A 75 -0.16 7.15 7.43
N LYS A 76 -0.17 6.57 8.61
CA LYS A 76 0.41 7.11 9.82
C LYS A 76 0.65 5.98 10.82
N GLN A 77 1.50 6.24 11.81
CA GLN A 77 1.69 5.31 12.91
C GLN A 77 0.35 5.07 13.62
N TYR A 78 0.05 3.82 13.93
CA TYR A 78 -1.12 3.46 14.72
C TYR A 78 -1.15 4.26 16.03
N ASN A 79 -2.35 4.64 16.45
CA ASN A 79 -2.56 5.40 17.70
C ASN A 79 -1.77 6.73 17.78
N SER A 80 -1.44 7.33 16.65
CA SER A 80 -0.74 8.60 16.54
C SER A 80 -1.72 9.73 16.23
N ASN A 81 -1.43 10.93 16.76
CA ASN A 81 -2.14 12.17 16.42
C ASN A 81 -1.50 12.91 15.23
N GLU A 82 -0.54 12.28 14.56
CA GLU A 82 0.12 12.87 13.40
C GLU A 82 -0.86 13.12 12.26
N THR A 83 -0.56 14.14 11.44
CA THR A 83 -1.27 14.35 10.18
C THR A 83 -1.03 13.17 9.25
N LEU A 84 -2.10 12.71 8.63
CA LEU A 84 -2.05 11.63 7.65
C LEU A 84 -1.05 11.99 6.53
N LYS A 85 -0.15 11.09 6.21
CA LYS A 85 0.84 11.25 5.14
C LYS A 85 0.32 10.59 3.87
N ARG A 86 0.66 11.17 2.72
CA ARG A 86 0.28 10.63 1.42
C ARG A 86 1.51 10.48 0.53
N ILE A 87 1.59 9.35 -0.15
CA ILE A 87 2.55 9.13 -1.24
C ILE A 87 1.82 8.56 -2.46
N LYS A 88 2.18 9.02 -3.65
CA LYS A 88 1.66 8.47 -4.90
C LYS A 88 2.52 7.27 -5.32
N ILE A 89 1.86 6.15 -5.59
CA ILE A 89 2.48 4.91 -6.04
C ILE A 89 2.14 4.70 -7.51
N ASN A 90 3.15 4.43 -8.31
CA ASN A 90 3.04 4.23 -9.75
C ASN A 90 3.38 2.80 -10.15
N LYS A 91 3.03 2.43 -11.38
CA LYS A 91 3.46 1.15 -11.96
C LYS A 91 4.96 0.95 -11.77
N GLY A 92 5.35 -0.23 -11.32
CA GLY A 92 6.73 -0.61 -11.07
C GLY A 92 7.25 -0.26 -9.68
N ASP A 93 6.50 0.48 -8.88
CA ASP A 93 6.88 0.78 -7.51
C ASP A 93 6.62 -0.40 -6.58
N LEU A 94 7.53 -0.61 -5.65
CA LEU A 94 7.42 -1.59 -4.58
C LEU A 94 7.40 -0.85 -3.24
N ILE A 95 6.37 -1.08 -2.43
CA ILE A 95 6.30 -0.51 -1.07
C ILE A 95 6.20 -1.61 -0.03
N TYR A 96 6.72 -1.31 1.16
CA TYR A 96 6.63 -2.16 2.33
C TYR A 96 5.73 -1.53 3.38
N THR A 97 4.73 -2.27 3.84
CA THR A 97 3.87 -1.87 4.94
C THR A 97 4.24 -2.68 6.18
N PRO A 98 4.82 -2.02 7.20
CA PRO A 98 5.17 -2.70 8.46
C PRO A 98 3.94 -2.97 9.32
N PRO A 99 4.07 -3.83 10.34
CA PRO A 99 3.05 -3.93 11.39
C PRO A 99 2.80 -2.56 12.03
N LEU A 100 1.58 -2.36 12.53
CA LEU A 100 1.17 -1.17 13.31
C LEU A 100 1.18 0.15 12.51
N GLU A 101 1.29 0.10 11.20
CA GLU A 101 1.09 1.27 10.34
C GLU A 101 -0.36 1.29 9.85
N SER A 102 -1.13 2.28 10.31
CA SER A 102 -2.50 2.50 9.82
C SER A 102 -2.41 3.03 8.39
N HIS A 103 -3.12 2.39 7.47
CA HIS A 103 -3.03 2.75 6.07
C HIS A 103 -4.36 2.59 5.34
N VAL A 104 -4.49 3.35 4.27
CA VAL A 104 -5.63 3.32 3.35
C VAL A 104 -5.13 3.64 1.96
N THR A 105 -5.69 2.97 0.97
CA THR A 105 -5.33 3.15 -0.44
C THR A 105 -6.53 3.67 -1.23
N ILE A 106 -6.30 4.70 -2.04
CA ILE A 106 -7.28 5.22 -2.99
C ILE A 106 -6.74 4.99 -4.40
N PHE A 107 -7.48 4.23 -5.19
CA PHE A 107 -7.05 3.89 -6.55
C PHE A 107 -7.47 4.98 -7.52
N THR A 108 -6.48 5.66 -8.09
CA THR A 108 -6.69 6.75 -9.07
C THR A 108 -6.90 6.23 -10.48
N GLU A 109 -6.59 4.96 -10.71
CA GLU A 109 -6.79 4.21 -11.95
C GLU A 109 -7.18 2.79 -11.59
N ASP A 110 -7.70 2.03 -12.57
CA ASP A 110 -7.80 0.59 -12.42
C ASP A 110 -6.40 0.03 -12.17
N THR A 111 -6.23 -0.69 -11.08
CA THR A 111 -4.90 -1.06 -10.58
C THR A 111 -4.83 -2.56 -10.27
N GLU A 112 -3.72 -3.16 -10.67
CA GLU A 112 -3.39 -4.53 -10.31
C GLU A 112 -2.12 -4.56 -9.47
N LEU A 113 -2.21 -5.18 -8.29
CA LEU A 113 -1.13 -5.31 -7.32
C LEU A 113 -0.75 -6.76 -7.12
N LEU A 114 0.55 -7.02 -7.03
CA LEU A 114 1.10 -8.24 -6.47
C LEU A 114 1.42 -7.98 -5.00
N VAL A 115 0.79 -8.72 -4.09
CA VAL A 115 0.95 -8.53 -2.65
C VAL A 115 1.60 -9.77 -2.05
N ILE A 116 2.70 -9.56 -1.33
CA ILE A 116 3.50 -10.62 -0.73
C ILE A 116 3.50 -10.38 0.78
N SER A 117 2.91 -11.32 1.54
CA SER A 117 2.64 -11.13 2.96
C SER A 117 3.45 -12.11 3.82
N ARG A 118 3.87 -11.64 4.98
CA ARG A 118 4.57 -12.45 5.98
C ARG A 118 3.69 -13.56 6.52
N ASN A 119 2.44 -13.24 6.87
CA ASN A 119 1.49 -14.15 7.48
C ASN A 119 0.65 -14.87 6.43
N PHE A 120 0.10 -16.04 6.81
CA PHE A 120 -0.95 -16.67 6.04
C PHE A 120 -2.17 -15.75 5.99
N ARG A 121 -2.90 -15.77 4.87
CA ARG A 121 -4.08 -14.94 4.66
C ARG A 121 -5.37 -15.75 4.54
N ASP A 122 -5.45 -16.90 5.20
CA ASP A 122 -6.72 -17.51 5.49
C ASP A 122 -7.55 -16.57 6.37
N GLN A 123 -8.87 -16.65 6.27
CA GLN A 123 -9.77 -15.70 6.90
C GLN A 123 -9.53 -15.54 8.40
N GLU A 124 -9.37 -16.65 9.11
CA GLU A 124 -9.18 -16.64 10.56
C GLU A 124 -7.88 -15.92 10.96
N THR A 125 -6.75 -16.25 10.33
CA THR A 125 -5.46 -15.62 10.61
C THR A 125 -5.49 -14.15 10.26
N TYR A 126 -6.03 -13.81 9.10
CA TYR A 126 -6.12 -12.42 8.63
C TYR A 126 -6.99 -11.55 9.54
N GLU A 127 -8.21 -11.99 9.85
CA GLU A 127 -9.13 -11.23 10.72
C GLU A 127 -8.61 -11.12 12.14
N GLY A 128 -7.94 -12.15 12.65
CA GLY A 128 -7.34 -12.13 13.98
C GLY A 128 -6.22 -11.10 14.14
N ASP A 129 -5.52 -10.80 13.05
CA ASP A 129 -4.36 -9.88 13.04
C ASP A 129 -4.71 -8.48 12.53
N THR A 130 -5.90 -8.27 12.00
CA THR A 130 -6.31 -7.00 11.39
C THR A 130 -7.18 -6.20 12.33
N ARG A 131 -6.86 -4.90 12.47
CA ARG A 131 -7.66 -3.94 13.26
C ARG A 131 -8.14 -2.82 12.35
N ARG A 132 -9.44 -2.68 12.24
CA ARG A 132 -10.06 -1.68 11.36
C ARG A 132 -9.98 -0.29 11.99
N VAL A 133 -9.62 0.69 11.17
CA VAL A 133 -9.60 2.10 11.53
C VAL A 133 -9.98 2.90 10.29
N GLU A 134 -11.10 3.62 10.33
CA GLU A 134 -11.52 4.40 9.18
C GLU A 134 -10.76 5.72 9.09
N LEU A 135 -9.70 5.75 8.29
CA LEU A 135 -8.90 6.95 8.03
C LEU A 135 -9.58 7.86 7.01
N ILE A 136 -10.14 7.26 5.96
CA ILE A 136 -10.83 7.96 4.88
C ILE A 136 -12.04 7.11 4.49
N SER A 137 -13.24 7.71 4.43
CA SER A 137 -14.42 7.01 3.96
C SER A 137 -14.60 7.14 2.44
N GLN A 138 -15.36 6.23 1.84
CA GLN A 138 -15.59 6.20 0.38
C GLN A 138 -16.19 7.52 -0.13
N ASP A 139 -17.05 8.18 0.63
CA ASP A 139 -17.66 9.45 0.25
C ASP A 139 -16.71 10.66 0.39
N GLN A 140 -15.56 10.49 1.03
CA GLN A 140 -14.54 11.53 1.21
C GLN A 140 -13.43 11.51 0.17
N ILE A 141 -13.43 10.53 -0.74
CA ILE A 141 -12.33 10.31 -1.69
C ILE A 141 -11.94 11.61 -2.42
N MET A 142 -12.93 12.36 -2.92
CA MET A 142 -12.66 13.56 -3.72
C MET A 142 -11.91 14.65 -2.95
N ASN A 143 -11.94 14.62 -1.63
CA ASN A 143 -11.20 15.58 -0.79
C ASN A 143 -9.70 15.26 -0.71
N TYR A 144 -9.30 14.05 -1.10
CA TYR A 144 -7.94 13.53 -0.91
C TYR A 144 -7.16 13.33 -2.20
N ILE A 145 -7.80 13.38 -3.37
CA ILE A 145 -7.15 13.11 -4.66
C ILE A 145 -6.67 14.37 -5.39
N VAL A 146 -6.68 15.49 -4.72
CA VAL A 146 -6.16 16.77 -5.28
C VAL A 146 -4.64 16.88 -5.15
#